data_ef88b152b8aaf6864376c2787d6fa827
#
_entry.id   ef88b152b8aaf6864376c2787d6fa827
#
_cell.length_a   1.000
_cell.length_b   1.000
_cell.length_c   1.000
_cell.angle_alpha   90.00
_cell.angle_beta   90.00
_cell.angle_gamma   90.00
#
_symmetry.space_group_name_H-M   'P 1'
#
loop_
_entity.id
_entity.type
_entity.pdbx_description
1 polymer ?
#
loop_
_entity_poly.entity_id
_entity_poly.type
_entity_poly.pdbx_seq_one_letter_code
_entity_poly.pdbx_strand_id
1 'polypeptide(L)'
;MGTGALRLLIPNVHYGESPRVLLDPPGHYPVGVTYLDKHRVYLIRKGDQFRALSGRCTHLGCAVNLDASGRGFHCPCHGSRFDEQGEVLRGPAPRPLPWLWVELAVDGRLVVDRSREVSESEHLQV
;
A
#
# COMPACT_ATOMS: atom_id res chain seq x y z
N MET A 1 -24.84 24.66 -25.46
CA MET A 1 -25.39 23.63 -25.57
C MET A 1 -24.46 22.49 -25.71
N GLY A 2 -23.66 22.33 -26.67
CA GLY A 2 -22.79 21.24 -26.86
C GLY A 2 -21.82 21.02 -25.71
N THR A 3 -21.42 22.08 -25.05
CA THR A 3 -20.48 21.96 -23.99
C THR A 3 -21.08 21.26 -22.81
N GLY A 4 -22.31 21.49 -22.50
CA GLY A 4 -22.97 20.84 -21.41
C GLY A 4 -23.09 19.34 -21.62
N ALA A 5 -23.43 18.95 -22.80
CA ALA A 5 -23.57 17.54 -23.10
C ALA A 5 -22.23 16.83 -23.01
N LEU A 6 -21.19 17.48 -23.47
CA LEU A 6 -19.88 16.89 -23.42
C LEU A 6 -19.44 16.71 -21.98
N ARG A 7 -19.76 17.69 -21.15
CA ARG A 7 -19.38 17.64 -19.77
C ARG A 7 -20.07 16.49 -19.04
N LEU A 8 -21.29 16.18 -19.39
CA LEU A 8 -21.99 15.08 -18.80
C LEU A 8 -21.37 13.74 -19.18
N LEU A 9 -20.70 13.66 -20.30
CA LEU A 9 -20.10 12.42 -20.70
C LEU A 9 -18.75 12.17 -20.07
N ILE A 10 -18.07 13.22 -19.69
CA ILE A 10 -16.77 13.07 -19.14
C ILE A 10 -16.74 12.68 -17.72
N PRO A 11 -17.50 13.21 -16.94
CA PRO A 11 -17.36 13.08 -15.56
C PRO A 11 -17.42 11.77 -14.95
N ASN A 12 -17.92 10.86 -15.49
CA ASN A 12 -18.08 9.71 -14.84
C ASN A 12 -16.89 8.99 -14.61
N VAL A 13 -15.86 9.54 -14.74
CA VAL A 13 -14.77 8.91 -14.70
C VAL A 13 -14.22 8.90 -13.40
N HIS A 14 -13.96 8.22 -12.75
CA HIS A 14 -13.22 8.08 -11.72
C HIS A 14 -13.62 8.62 -10.63
N TYR A 15 -13.88 8.34 -9.83
CA TYR A 15 -14.24 8.78 -8.75
C TYR A 15 -13.61 8.14 -7.62
N GLY A 16 -12.82 7.25 -7.65
CA GLY A 16 -12.11 6.68 -6.58
C GLY A 16 -10.86 7.45 -6.32
N GLU A 17 -10.12 7.14 -5.29
CA GLU A 17 -8.84 7.71 -5.06
C GLU A 17 -7.85 7.26 -6.10
N SER A 18 -6.90 8.09 -6.43
CA SER A 18 -5.80 7.71 -7.30
C SER A 18 -5.02 6.56 -6.66
N PRO A 19 -4.58 5.58 -7.42
CA PRO A 19 -3.72 4.54 -6.88
C PRO A 19 -2.35 5.06 -6.47
N ARG A 20 -1.95 6.22 -6.98
CA ARG A 20 -0.67 6.84 -6.61
C ARG A 20 -0.91 7.70 -5.37
N VAL A 21 -0.22 7.36 -4.29
CA VAL A 21 -0.36 8.04 -3.03
C VAL A 21 0.86 8.89 -2.80
N LEU A 22 0.67 10.19 -2.66
CA LEU A 22 1.73 11.15 -2.40
C LEU A 22 1.92 11.28 -0.90
N LEU A 23 3.11 11.01 -0.43
CA LEU A 23 3.44 11.02 0.99
C LEU A 23 4.39 12.17 1.32
N ASP A 24 4.84 12.22 2.56
CA ASP A 24 5.85 13.19 2.97
C ASP A 24 7.24 12.75 2.50
N PRO A 25 8.24 13.62 2.58
CA PRO A 25 9.61 13.26 2.22
C PRO A 25 10.15 12.13 3.11
N PRO A 26 11.15 11.39 2.65
CA PRO A 26 11.70 10.23 3.39
C PRO A 26 12.09 10.52 4.83
N GLY A 27 12.66 11.68 5.10
CA GLY A 27 13.10 12.02 6.45
C GLY A 27 11.98 12.14 7.46
N HIS A 28 10.73 12.20 7.01
CA HIS A 28 9.56 12.30 7.87
C HIS A 28 9.23 10.95 8.53
N TYR A 29 9.72 9.85 7.98
CA TYR A 29 9.34 8.52 8.45
C TYR A 29 10.49 7.86 9.23
N PRO A 30 10.21 7.31 10.42
CA PRO A 30 11.24 6.63 11.19
C PRO A 30 11.58 5.27 10.59
N VAL A 31 12.72 4.74 11.00
CA VAL A 31 13.07 3.36 10.68
C VAL A 31 12.02 2.45 11.31
N GLY A 32 11.62 1.42 10.61
CA GLY A 32 10.59 0.50 11.06
C GLY A 32 9.36 0.57 10.19
N VAL A 33 8.22 0.24 10.76
CA VAL A 33 6.96 0.12 10.04
C VAL A 33 6.06 1.29 10.40
N THR A 34 5.58 2.00 9.39
CA THR A 34 4.58 3.07 9.57
C THR A 34 3.31 2.66 8.84
N TYR A 35 2.19 2.65 9.53
CA TYR A 35 0.93 2.32 8.89
C TYR A 35 0.26 3.59 8.35
N LEU A 36 -0.06 3.57 7.06
CA LEU A 36 -0.76 4.67 6.39
C LEU A 36 -2.23 4.28 6.27
N ASP A 37 -2.99 4.54 7.32
CA ASP A 37 -4.33 3.97 7.46
C ASP A 37 -5.31 4.45 6.40
N LYS A 38 -5.17 5.67 5.91
CA LYS A 38 -6.05 6.17 4.86
C LYS A 38 -5.89 5.38 3.57
N HIS A 39 -4.72 4.84 3.35
CA HIS A 39 -4.38 4.17 2.10
C HIS A 39 -4.24 2.65 2.27
N ARG A 40 -4.26 2.19 3.51
CA ARG A 40 -4.09 0.78 3.85
C ARG A 40 -2.78 0.24 3.29
N VAL A 41 -1.71 0.92 3.61
CA VAL A 41 -0.36 0.56 3.17
C VAL A 41 0.56 0.61 4.38
N TYR A 42 1.44 -0.36 4.50
CA TYR A 42 2.51 -0.35 5.47
C TYR A 42 3.78 0.12 4.78
N LEU A 43 4.31 1.27 5.20
CA LEU A 43 5.57 1.78 4.69
C LEU A 43 6.68 1.27 5.61
N ILE A 44 7.65 0.58 5.04
CA ILE A 44 8.70 -0.07 5.80
C ILE A 44 10.04 0.56 5.43
N ARG A 45 10.67 1.16 6.42
CA ARG A 45 11.98 1.79 6.26
C ARG A 45 13.04 0.96 6.96
N LYS A 46 14.11 0.60 6.23
CA LYS A 46 15.25 -0.10 6.79
C LYS A 46 16.47 0.69 6.34
N GLY A 47 17.10 1.42 7.24
CA GLY A 47 18.16 2.36 6.88
C GLY A 47 17.61 3.41 5.92
N ASP A 48 18.16 3.49 4.72
CA ASP A 48 17.70 4.41 3.68
C ASP A 48 16.91 3.68 2.60
N GLN A 49 16.44 2.49 2.87
CA GLN A 49 15.62 1.72 1.95
C GLN A 49 14.16 1.80 2.35
N PHE A 50 13.29 2.02 1.39
CA PHE A 50 11.85 2.08 1.61
C PHE A 50 11.14 1.03 0.77
N ARG A 51 10.22 0.33 1.40
CA ARG A 51 9.33 -0.62 0.73
C ARG A 51 7.91 -0.37 1.21
N ALA A 52 6.94 -0.71 0.41
CA ALA A 52 5.53 -0.58 0.77
C ALA A 52 4.83 -1.92 0.61
N LEU A 53 4.07 -2.32 1.63
CA LEU A 53 3.32 -3.55 1.61
C LEU A 53 1.84 -3.21 1.69
N SER A 54 1.03 -3.81 0.85
CA SER A 54 -0.41 -3.59 0.90
C SER A 54 -0.97 -4.08 2.23
N GLY A 55 -1.75 -3.25 2.88
CA GLY A 55 -2.45 -3.64 4.11
C GLY A 55 -3.88 -4.12 3.85
N ARG A 56 -4.17 -4.56 2.64
CA ARG A 56 -5.48 -5.12 2.30
C ARG A 56 -5.40 -6.63 2.17
N CYS A 57 -6.21 -7.33 2.92
CA CYS A 57 -6.25 -8.79 2.86
C CYS A 57 -6.64 -9.26 1.47
N THR A 58 -5.90 -10.22 0.93
CA THR A 58 -6.13 -10.74 -0.42
C THR A 58 -7.39 -11.61 -0.51
N HIS A 59 -8.02 -11.93 0.62
CA HIS A 59 -9.26 -12.68 0.61
C HIS A 59 -10.44 -11.75 0.22
N LEU A 60 -10.76 -10.74 1.02
CA LEU A 60 -11.89 -9.85 0.77
C LEU A 60 -11.57 -8.37 0.92
N GLY A 61 -10.32 -8.01 0.93
CA GLY A 61 -9.91 -6.61 0.98
C GLY A 61 -10.04 -5.92 2.33
N CYS A 62 -10.26 -6.66 3.40
CA CYS A 62 -10.28 -6.08 4.74
C CYS A 62 -8.90 -5.56 5.12
N ALA A 63 -8.86 -4.56 5.98
CA ALA A 63 -7.59 -4.05 6.47
C ALA A 63 -6.92 -5.11 7.35
N VAL A 64 -5.65 -5.40 7.10
CA VAL A 64 -4.87 -6.28 7.96
C VAL A 64 -4.19 -5.44 9.03
N ASN A 65 -4.02 -6.02 10.20
CA ASN A 65 -3.32 -5.36 11.30
C ASN A 65 -1.93 -5.95 11.46
N LEU A 66 -1.01 -5.11 11.92
CA LEU A 66 0.30 -5.59 12.31
C LEU A 66 0.11 -6.44 13.57
N ASP A 67 0.75 -7.58 13.63
CA ASP A 67 0.65 -8.45 14.78
C ASP A 67 1.24 -7.77 16.01
N ALA A 68 0.73 -8.10 17.18
CA ALA A 68 1.20 -7.52 18.44
C ALA A 68 2.70 -7.77 18.68
N SER A 69 3.23 -8.87 18.14
CA SER A 69 4.67 -9.16 18.25
C SER A 69 5.51 -8.26 17.35
N GLY A 70 4.89 -7.52 16.44
CA GLY A 70 5.61 -6.73 15.44
C GLY A 70 6.14 -7.57 14.30
N ARG A 71 5.79 -8.84 14.27
CA ARG A 71 6.31 -9.76 13.27
C ARG A 71 5.18 -10.37 12.49
N GLY A 72 4.81 -9.79 11.42
CA GLY A 72 3.75 -10.30 10.57
C GLY A 72 2.44 -9.59 10.79
N PHE A 73 1.43 -10.08 10.10
CA PHE A 73 0.14 -9.40 9.99
C PHE A 73 -1.01 -10.39 10.14
N HIS A 74 -2.15 -9.90 10.56
CA HIS A 74 -3.35 -10.73 10.57
C HIS A 74 -4.56 -9.95 10.09
N CYS A 75 -5.49 -10.66 9.47
CA CYS A 75 -6.74 -10.07 9.02
C CYS A 75 -7.82 -10.44 10.03
N PRO A 76 -8.43 -9.46 10.72
CA PRO A 76 -9.43 -9.78 11.72
C PRO A 76 -10.75 -10.27 11.17
N CYS A 77 -11.01 -10.05 9.88
CA CYS A 77 -12.31 -10.44 9.29
C CYS A 77 -12.51 -11.95 9.27
N HIS A 78 -11.50 -12.70 8.84
CA HIS A 78 -11.62 -14.16 8.71
C HIS A 78 -10.40 -14.92 9.23
N GLY A 79 -9.51 -14.22 9.92
CA GLY A 79 -8.39 -14.90 10.60
C GLY A 79 -7.17 -15.23 9.77
N SER A 80 -7.06 -14.72 8.55
CA SER A 80 -5.84 -14.94 7.75
C SER A 80 -4.63 -14.37 8.44
N ARG A 81 -3.50 -15.06 8.34
CA ARG A 81 -2.24 -14.61 8.92
C ARG A 81 -1.15 -14.59 7.87
N PHE A 82 -0.27 -13.60 7.97
CA PHE A 82 0.82 -13.40 7.04
C PHE A 82 2.11 -13.17 7.83
N ASP A 83 3.23 -13.57 7.26
CA ASP A 83 4.53 -13.32 7.89
C ASP A 83 5.01 -11.88 7.61
N GLU A 84 6.23 -11.57 8.04
CA GLU A 84 6.79 -10.22 7.84
C GLU A 84 6.97 -9.86 6.38
N GLN A 85 7.08 -10.83 5.49
CA GLN A 85 7.22 -10.62 4.07
C GLN A 85 5.86 -10.61 3.36
N GLY A 86 4.77 -10.76 4.11
CA GLY A 86 3.44 -10.79 3.54
C GLY A 86 3.00 -12.14 3.01
N GLU A 87 3.80 -13.21 3.23
CA GLU A 87 3.45 -14.54 2.77
C GLU A 87 2.36 -15.13 3.65
N VAL A 88 1.46 -15.92 3.08
CA VAL A 88 0.35 -16.49 3.80
C VAL A 88 0.84 -17.58 4.75
N LEU A 89 0.56 -17.44 6.03
CA LEU A 89 0.81 -18.47 7.03
C LEU A 89 -0.47 -19.25 7.30
N ARG A 90 -1.63 -18.58 7.21
CA ARG A 90 -2.91 -19.22 7.47
C ARG A 90 -3.96 -18.55 6.57
N GLY A 91 -4.73 -19.37 5.85
CA GLY A 91 -5.84 -18.89 5.04
C GLY A 91 -7.00 -18.43 5.88
N PRO A 92 -8.05 -17.92 5.23
CA PRO A 92 -8.45 -18.16 3.85
C PRO A 92 -7.82 -17.28 2.78
N ALA A 93 -6.90 -16.41 3.10
CA ALA A 93 -6.27 -15.57 2.08
C ALA A 93 -5.64 -16.44 0.98
N PRO A 94 -5.96 -16.18 -0.29
CA PRO A 94 -5.50 -17.04 -1.40
C PRO A 94 -4.08 -16.75 -1.87
N ARG A 95 -3.53 -15.61 -1.52
CA ARG A 95 -2.19 -15.22 -1.99
C ARG A 95 -1.54 -14.24 -1.02
N PRO A 96 -0.23 -14.01 -1.14
CA PRO A 96 0.48 -13.09 -0.27
C PRO A 96 -0.04 -11.67 -0.38
N LEU A 97 0.25 -10.87 0.63
CA LEU A 97 0.04 -9.42 0.55
C LEU A 97 1.01 -8.87 -0.48
N PRO A 98 0.56 -8.07 -1.45
CA PRO A 98 1.47 -7.58 -2.48
C PRO A 98 2.39 -6.48 -1.98
N TRP A 99 3.64 -6.51 -2.45
CA TRP A 99 4.56 -5.40 -2.31
C TRP A 99 4.26 -4.40 -3.41
N LEU A 100 4.38 -3.12 -3.10
CA LEU A 100 3.96 -2.06 -3.99
C LEU A 100 5.15 -1.19 -4.40
N TRP A 101 5.05 -0.56 -5.54
CA TRP A 101 6.10 0.32 -6.06
C TRP A 101 6.22 1.58 -5.21
N VAL A 102 7.46 1.95 -4.87
CA VAL A 102 7.77 3.17 -4.14
C VAL A 102 8.77 3.98 -4.95
N GLU A 103 8.54 5.27 -5.09
CA GLU A 103 9.45 6.16 -5.80
C GLU A 103 9.52 7.53 -5.14
N LEU A 104 10.47 8.37 -5.57
CA LEU A 104 10.52 9.77 -5.18
C LEU A 104 9.91 10.62 -6.28
N ALA A 105 9.03 11.51 -5.90
CA ALA A 105 8.53 12.53 -6.81
C ALA A 105 9.61 13.59 -7.05
N VAL A 106 9.41 14.41 -8.04
CA VAL A 106 10.35 15.47 -8.40
C VAL A 106 10.64 16.42 -7.25
N ASP A 107 9.66 16.65 -6.40
CA ASP A 107 9.80 17.54 -5.24
C ASP A 107 10.40 16.84 -4.01
N GLY A 108 10.80 15.59 -4.13
CA GLY A 108 11.45 14.85 -3.03
C GLY A 108 10.50 14.10 -2.11
N ARG A 109 9.22 14.11 -2.39
CA ARG A 109 8.25 13.37 -1.58
C ARG A 109 8.19 11.90 -2.03
N LEU A 110 7.88 11.03 -1.11
CA LEU A 110 7.67 9.62 -1.43
C LEU A 110 6.33 9.44 -2.14
N VAL A 111 6.28 8.52 -3.06
CA VAL A 111 5.05 8.11 -3.75
C VAL A 111 4.97 6.60 -3.70
N VAL A 112 3.81 6.08 -3.31
CA VAL A 112 3.51 4.65 -3.39
C VAL A 112 2.46 4.46 -4.46
N ASP A 113 2.71 3.55 -5.40
CA ASP A 113 1.74 3.25 -6.44
C ASP A 113 1.06 1.93 -6.10
N ARG A 114 -0.18 2.01 -5.63
CA ARG A 114 -0.94 0.85 -5.19
C ARG A 114 -1.42 -0.03 -6.35
N SER A 115 -1.33 0.46 -7.57
CA SER A 115 -1.71 -0.33 -8.74
C SER A 115 -0.53 -1.13 -9.31
N ARG A 116 0.66 -0.93 -8.78
CA ARG A 116 1.85 -1.57 -9.32
C ARG A 116 2.48 -2.49 -8.27
N GLU A 117 2.27 -3.79 -8.46
CA GLU A 117 2.86 -4.80 -7.58
C GLU A 117 4.29 -5.10 -8.03
N VAL A 118 5.16 -5.31 -7.08
CA VAL A 118 6.57 -5.59 -7.33
C VAL A 118 7.00 -6.78 -6.48
N SER A 119 8.21 -7.28 -6.69
CA SER A 119 8.73 -8.37 -5.86
C SER A 119 9.16 -7.83 -4.50
N GLU A 120 9.28 -8.70 -3.51
CA GLU A 120 9.69 -8.26 -2.17
C GLU A 120 11.09 -7.67 -2.12
N SER A 121 11.93 -7.95 -3.11
CA SER A 121 13.28 -7.40 -3.17
C SER A 121 13.31 -5.99 -3.72
N GLU A 122 12.23 -5.53 -4.35
CA GLU A 122 12.18 -4.18 -4.88
C GLU A 122 12.09 -3.16 -3.77
N HIS A 123 12.89 -2.14 -3.83
CA HIS A 123 12.88 -1.08 -2.84
C HIS A 123 13.37 0.23 -3.44
N LEU A 124 13.03 1.32 -2.80
CA LEU A 124 13.57 2.63 -3.14
C LEU A 124 14.77 2.87 -2.23
N GLN A 125 15.89 3.24 -2.81
CA GLN A 125 17.09 3.62 -2.06
C GLN A 125 17.19 5.15 -2.09
N VAL A 126 17.22 5.78 -0.94
CA VAL A 126 17.35 7.24 -0.86
C VAL A 126 18.72 7.69 -0.36
#